data_ca8393b766ed51ecff6f5538976826b1
#
_entry.id   ca8393b766ed51ecff6f5538976826b1
#
_cell.length_a   1.000
_cell.length_b   1.000
_cell.length_c   1.000
_cell.angle_alpha   90.00
_cell.angle_beta   90.00
_cell.angle_gamma   90.00
#
_symmetry.space_group_name_H-M   'P 1'
#
loop_
_entity.id
_entity.type
_entity.pdbx_description
1 polymer ?
#
loop_
_entity_poly.entity_id
_entity_poly.type
_entity_poly.pdbx_seq_one_letter_code
_entity_poly.pdbx_strand_id
1 'polypeptide(L)'
;MISHKIWECLVCGFVYDESLGIPEDNIAPGTAWDDIPDDWLCPDCGVGKVDFEMVEVKRSAATVQAAAADTAADTSIVPPAQISAQASPMSSTMVAEYSVWECIVCGWQYDESLGLPEDNIAPGTRWDDIPEDWFCPDCGVGKQDFEMVEVKTVSIAATAEQPVPASATGAAEKPLVVIGAGLAAYNLIKAYRQLNSRRPITLICADDGSFYSKPQISTGFTKNRSAEAMITADATTMARDFSFQLHNNSRVERIDRTTKTVHVNGNPIAYGELVLALGANCIQAPLQGSGLDSVFTVNDLSDYAKFRAAVSNKKRVLVIGAGLIGSEYSNDLVQSGYQIEAVDPMPGVLGTLLPQEAAQCVQTALEKAGARFHFGTTVSHIERAETGVTAHLNNGERIQADIVLSAIGVRANTQLAADAGLTINRGICTDAFCRTSDPDIYALGDCAEVDGQLLYYVAPLMTCARSLAKTLAGQPSAVRYNAMPVAIKTTLHPVLVVPAPRDCEGEWQIDAHSEAGFAGYLVTTDGTVKGFALTGNQINLRDAMMAKMQS
;
A
#
# COMPACT_ATOMS: atom_id res chain seq x y z
N MET A 1 -40.83 0.50 10.54
CA MET A 1 -40.09 1.06 9.39
C MET A 1 -39.20 -0.05 8.89
N ILE A 2 -39.35 -0.48 7.64
CA ILE A 2 -38.46 -1.46 7.03
C ILE A 2 -37.17 -0.70 6.74
N SER A 3 -36.06 -1.03 7.39
CA SER A 3 -34.77 -0.43 7.08
C SER A 3 -34.19 -1.22 5.91
N HIS A 4 -34.08 -0.59 4.76
CA HIS A 4 -33.37 -1.14 3.62
C HIS A 4 -31.87 -0.98 3.82
N LYS A 5 -31.12 -1.98 3.43
CA LYS A 5 -29.66 -2.02 3.52
C LYS A 5 -29.04 -1.66 2.18
N ILE A 6 -27.80 -1.23 2.23
CA ILE A 6 -26.97 -1.00 1.05
C ILE A 6 -25.79 -1.96 1.14
N TRP A 7 -25.50 -2.64 0.05
CA TRP A 7 -24.47 -3.65 -0.05
C TRP A 7 -23.44 -3.26 -1.11
N GLU A 8 -22.19 -3.50 -0.88
CA GLU A 8 -21.13 -3.21 -1.83
C GLU A 8 -20.35 -4.48 -2.16
N CYS A 9 -20.07 -4.69 -3.44
CA CYS A 9 -19.26 -5.79 -3.92
C CYS A 9 -17.78 -5.53 -3.62
N LEU A 10 -17.17 -6.35 -2.79
CA LEU A 10 -15.78 -6.20 -2.37
C LEU A 10 -14.76 -6.32 -3.51
N VAL A 11 -15.15 -6.90 -4.66
CA VAL A 11 -14.24 -7.09 -5.79
C VAL A 11 -14.22 -5.90 -6.73
N CYS A 12 -15.38 -5.29 -7.01
CA CYS A 12 -15.47 -4.23 -8.02
C CYS A 12 -16.04 -2.91 -7.50
N GLY A 13 -16.60 -2.88 -6.26
CA GLY A 13 -17.25 -1.70 -5.72
C GLY A 13 -18.66 -1.47 -6.25
N PHE A 14 -19.28 -2.46 -6.91
CA PHE A 14 -20.69 -2.38 -7.31
C PHE A 14 -21.58 -2.24 -6.07
N VAL A 15 -22.53 -1.31 -6.08
CA VAL A 15 -23.40 -1.02 -4.94
C VAL A 15 -24.82 -1.54 -5.22
N TYR A 16 -25.29 -2.45 -4.37
CA TYR A 16 -26.68 -2.89 -4.34
C TYR A 16 -27.43 -2.15 -3.23
N ASP A 17 -28.43 -1.35 -3.60
CA ASP A 17 -29.32 -0.68 -2.66
C ASP A 17 -30.67 -1.43 -2.65
N GLU A 18 -31.01 -2.08 -1.52
CA GLU A 18 -32.24 -2.85 -1.38
C GLU A 18 -33.49 -1.99 -1.66
N SER A 19 -33.41 -0.67 -1.41
CA SER A 19 -34.54 0.22 -1.69
C SER A 19 -34.77 0.46 -3.18
N LEU A 20 -33.73 0.32 -3.99
CA LEU A 20 -33.76 0.57 -5.44
C LEU A 20 -33.90 -0.73 -6.25
N GLY A 21 -33.37 -1.86 -5.72
CA GLY A 21 -33.29 -3.12 -6.48
C GLY A 21 -32.33 -3.01 -7.67
N ILE A 22 -32.42 -3.96 -8.59
CA ILE A 22 -31.74 -3.96 -9.90
C ILE A 22 -32.77 -4.40 -10.94
N PRO A 23 -33.62 -3.50 -11.45
CA PRO A 23 -34.68 -3.85 -12.39
C PRO A 23 -34.18 -4.51 -13.68
N GLU A 24 -32.94 -4.22 -14.09
CA GLU A 24 -32.28 -4.80 -15.25
C GLU A 24 -32.02 -6.31 -15.08
N ASP A 25 -31.81 -6.77 -13.84
CA ASP A 25 -31.64 -8.17 -13.46
C ASP A 25 -32.92 -8.81 -12.92
N ASN A 26 -34.09 -8.18 -13.10
CA ASN A 26 -35.39 -8.56 -12.54
C ASN A 26 -35.44 -8.61 -11.00
N ILE A 27 -34.59 -7.85 -10.31
CA ILE A 27 -34.61 -7.68 -8.86
C ILE A 27 -35.40 -6.42 -8.52
N ALA A 28 -36.59 -6.61 -7.94
CA ALA A 28 -37.51 -5.50 -7.64
C ALA A 28 -36.99 -4.59 -6.52
N PRO A 29 -37.33 -3.30 -6.51
CA PRO A 29 -37.11 -2.41 -5.36
C PRO A 29 -37.70 -3.02 -4.07
N GLY A 30 -36.91 -2.98 -2.99
CA GLY A 30 -37.27 -3.56 -1.69
C GLY A 30 -36.88 -5.01 -1.48
N THR A 31 -36.21 -5.65 -2.45
CA THR A 31 -35.66 -7.01 -2.30
C THR A 31 -34.48 -6.97 -1.32
N ALA A 32 -34.52 -7.80 -0.27
CA ALA A 32 -33.37 -7.92 0.63
C ALA A 32 -32.25 -8.71 -0.04
N TRP A 33 -31.00 -8.44 0.35
CA TRP A 33 -29.83 -9.16 -0.20
C TRP A 33 -29.97 -10.68 -0.11
N ASP A 34 -30.48 -11.15 1.03
CA ASP A 34 -30.67 -12.59 1.27
C ASP A 34 -31.69 -13.23 0.31
N ASP A 35 -32.63 -12.43 -0.22
CA ASP A 35 -33.69 -12.87 -1.13
C ASP A 35 -33.30 -12.81 -2.62
N ILE A 36 -32.11 -12.30 -2.94
CA ILE A 36 -31.56 -12.35 -4.31
C ILE A 36 -31.22 -13.81 -4.65
N PRO A 37 -31.52 -14.26 -5.88
CA PRO A 37 -31.21 -15.63 -6.32
C PRO A 37 -29.74 -16.01 -6.14
N ASP A 38 -29.46 -17.24 -5.71
CA ASP A 38 -28.08 -17.72 -5.47
C ASP A 38 -27.24 -17.81 -6.76
N ASP A 39 -27.86 -17.83 -7.92
CA ASP A 39 -27.24 -17.81 -9.23
C ASP A 39 -27.06 -16.40 -9.80
N TRP A 40 -27.41 -15.36 -9.04
CA TRP A 40 -27.16 -13.98 -9.44
C TRP A 40 -25.67 -13.69 -9.49
N LEU A 41 -25.25 -12.96 -10.53
CA LEU A 41 -23.88 -12.55 -10.74
C LEU A 41 -23.80 -11.03 -10.63
N CYS A 42 -22.75 -10.52 -9.99
CA CYS A 42 -22.48 -9.09 -9.94
C CYS A 42 -22.37 -8.52 -11.36
N PRO A 43 -23.19 -7.51 -11.73
CA PRO A 43 -23.22 -6.98 -13.10
C PRO A 43 -21.89 -6.38 -13.55
N ASP A 44 -21.06 -5.87 -12.63
CA ASP A 44 -19.79 -5.22 -12.97
C ASP A 44 -18.63 -6.20 -13.08
N CYS A 45 -18.61 -7.29 -12.31
CA CYS A 45 -17.45 -8.20 -12.27
C CYS A 45 -17.79 -9.68 -12.55
N GLY A 46 -19.09 -10.04 -12.65
CA GLY A 46 -19.55 -11.37 -13.03
C GLY A 46 -19.38 -12.44 -11.97
N VAL A 47 -19.13 -12.06 -10.72
CA VAL A 47 -18.94 -13.03 -9.65
C VAL A 47 -20.26 -13.35 -8.96
N GLY A 48 -20.43 -14.63 -8.59
CA GLY A 48 -21.68 -15.15 -8.05
C GLY A 48 -21.93 -14.75 -6.61
N LYS A 49 -23.21 -14.66 -6.21
CA LYS A 49 -23.62 -14.37 -4.83
C LYS A 49 -23.01 -15.34 -3.80
N VAL A 50 -22.76 -16.59 -4.19
CA VAL A 50 -22.21 -17.64 -3.30
C VAL A 50 -20.71 -17.48 -3.06
N ASP A 51 -20.02 -16.80 -3.98
CA ASP A 51 -18.56 -16.60 -3.95
C ASP A 51 -18.15 -15.21 -3.44
N PHE A 52 -19.13 -14.42 -2.93
CA PHE A 52 -18.93 -13.03 -2.52
C PHE A 52 -19.44 -12.72 -1.14
N GLU A 53 -18.62 -12.03 -0.38
CA GLU A 53 -19.08 -11.22 0.74
C GLU A 53 -19.45 -9.82 0.23
N MET A 54 -20.75 -9.56 0.09
CA MET A 54 -21.29 -8.21 -0.02
C MET A 54 -21.35 -7.63 1.39
N VAL A 55 -20.91 -6.39 1.55
CA VAL A 55 -20.87 -5.71 2.84
C VAL A 55 -22.02 -4.71 2.96
N GLU A 56 -22.72 -4.75 4.08
CA GLU A 56 -23.76 -3.77 4.40
C GLU A 56 -23.16 -2.37 4.59
N VAL A 57 -23.53 -1.40 3.73
CA VAL A 57 -23.09 -0.01 3.82
C VAL A 57 -24.10 0.81 4.62
N LYS A 58 -23.73 1.27 5.82
CA LYS A 58 -24.57 2.19 6.60
C LYS A 58 -24.28 3.65 6.19
N ARG A 59 -25.18 4.29 5.47
CA ARG A 59 -25.10 5.75 5.26
C ARG A 59 -25.37 6.49 6.56
N SER A 60 -24.42 7.26 7.06
CA SER A 60 -24.66 8.26 8.10
C SER A 60 -25.51 9.39 7.50
N ALA A 61 -26.50 9.89 8.26
CA ALA A 61 -27.52 10.86 7.86
C ALA A 61 -26.99 12.30 7.66
N ALA A 62 -25.83 12.49 7.04
CA ALA A 62 -25.19 13.80 6.89
C ALA A 62 -25.14 14.35 5.45
N THR A 63 -25.81 13.72 4.48
CA THR A 63 -25.74 14.20 3.08
C THR A 63 -27.12 14.32 2.40
N VAL A 64 -28.18 14.69 3.16
CA VAL A 64 -29.45 15.13 2.57
C VAL A 64 -29.93 16.36 3.31
N GLN A 65 -29.32 17.50 3.01
CA GLN A 65 -29.88 18.82 3.28
C GLN A 65 -29.46 19.79 2.17
N ALA A 66 -30.16 19.69 1.06
CA ALA A 66 -30.35 20.79 0.13
C ALA A 66 -31.58 20.48 -0.74
N ALA A 67 -32.77 20.65 -0.19
CA ALA A 67 -34.02 21.10 -0.84
C ALA A 67 -35.23 20.74 0.03
N ALA A 68 -35.65 21.64 0.85
CA ALA A 68 -37.03 22.08 1.07
C ALA A 68 -37.11 22.83 2.42
N ALA A 69 -37.30 24.10 2.31
CA ALA A 69 -37.70 24.97 3.42
C ALA A 69 -39.21 24.80 3.69
N ASP A 70 -39.54 25.13 4.94
CA ASP A 70 -40.87 25.46 5.52
C ASP A 70 -41.65 24.33 6.21
N THR A 71 -41.76 24.44 7.50
CA THR A 71 -42.80 24.87 8.40
C THR A 71 -42.69 24.27 9.82
N ALA A 72 -42.50 25.20 10.76
CA ALA A 72 -43.05 25.34 12.12
C ALA A 72 -43.23 24.18 13.12
N ALA A 73 -42.49 24.33 14.24
CA ALA A 73 -42.86 24.28 15.65
C ALA A 73 -43.77 23.15 16.20
N ASP A 74 -43.34 22.43 17.22
CA ASP A 74 -43.84 22.58 18.59
C ASP A 74 -43.00 21.76 19.62
N THR A 75 -42.90 22.32 20.81
CA THR A 75 -42.17 21.91 22.00
C THR A 75 -42.88 20.80 22.77
N SER A 76 -42.13 19.85 23.37
CA SER A 76 -42.33 19.44 24.77
C SER A 76 -41.24 18.53 25.33
N ILE A 77 -40.74 18.92 26.48
CA ILE A 77 -39.74 18.32 27.34
C ILE A 77 -40.41 17.29 28.27
N VAL A 78 -39.85 16.08 28.46
CA VAL A 78 -40.08 15.26 29.67
C VAL A 78 -38.77 14.53 30.06
N PRO A 79 -38.43 14.48 31.37
CA PRO A 79 -37.11 14.12 31.89
C PRO A 79 -36.94 12.63 32.19
N PRO A 80 -35.69 12.19 32.55
CA PRO A 80 -35.30 10.77 32.59
C PRO A 80 -35.72 10.07 33.88
N ALA A 81 -36.16 8.84 33.76
CA ALA A 81 -36.42 7.95 34.90
C ALA A 81 -35.17 7.13 35.28
N GLN A 82 -34.81 7.20 36.53
CA GLN A 82 -33.82 6.37 37.20
C GLN A 82 -34.34 4.93 37.31
N ILE A 83 -33.49 3.95 36.99
CA ILE A 83 -33.68 2.54 37.41
C ILE A 83 -32.45 2.10 38.17
N SER A 84 -32.72 1.70 39.40
CA SER A 84 -31.80 1.24 40.41
C SER A 84 -31.19 -0.13 40.10
N ALA A 85 -29.92 -0.26 40.44
CA ALA A 85 -29.16 -1.49 40.43
C ALA A 85 -29.65 -2.47 41.52
N GLN A 86 -29.82 -3.73 41.15
CA GLN A 86 -29.71 -4.86 42.09
C GLN A 86 -28.75 -5.88 41.47
N ALA A 87 -27.62 -6.05 42.15
CA ALA A 87 -26.62 -7.05 41.84
C ALA A 87 -27.00 -8.38 42.49
N SER A 88 -26.87 -9.46 41.76
CA SER A 88 -26.71 -10.80 42.31
C SER A 88 -25.56 -11.49 41.56
N PRO A 89 -24.65 -12.19 42.26
CA PRO A 89 -23.43 -12.71 41.64
C PRO A 89 -23.68 -14.09 41.07
N MET A 90 -23.42 -14.27 39.79
CA MET A 90 -23.12 -15.58 39.23
C MET A 90 -21.77 -15.52 38.52
N SER A 91 -20.81 -16.15 39.19
CA SER A 91 -19.49 -16.46 38.68
C SER A 91 -19.61 -17.47 37.54
N SER A 92 -19.35 -17.01 36.33
CA SER A 92 -18.80 -17.83 35.28
C SER A 92 -17.75 -16.98 34.58
N THR A 93 -16.50 -17.34 34.77
CA THR A 93 -15.37 -16.75 34.03
C THR A 93 -15.55 -17.12 32.59
N MET A 94 -16.19 -16.25 31.80
CA MET A 94 -16.16 -16.32 30.35
C MET A 94 -14.77 -15.85 29.94
N VAL A 95 -13.94 -16.76 29.48
CA VAL A 95 -12.70 -16.42 28.77
C VAL A 95 -13.13 -15.87 27.43
N ALA A 96 -13.00 -14.57 27.24
CA ALA A 96 -13.22 -13.97 25.94
C ALA A 96 -12.01 -14.32 25.06
N GLU A 97 -12.25 -14.97 23.94
CA GLU A 97 -11.25 -15.20 22.91
C GLU A 97 -11.24 -13.99 21.97
N TYR A 98 -10.05 -13.45 21.70
CA TYR A 98 -9.83 -12.32 20.80
C TYR A 98 -8.89 -12.75 19.68
N SER A 99 -9.13 -12.24 18.48
CA SER A 99 -8.31 -12.50 17.31
C SER A 99 -7.26 -11.41 17.13
N VAL A 100 -6.15 -11.77 16.52
CA VAL A 100 -5.15 -10.82 16.01
C VAL A 100 -5.16 -10.89 14.50
N TRP A 101 -5.37 -9.76 13.87
CA TRP A 101 -5.47 -9.59 12.43
C TRP A 101 -4.23 -8.92 11.87
N GLU A 102 -3.75 -9.34 10.71
CA GLU A 102 -2.57 -8.77 10.07
C GLU A 102 -2.91 -8.17 8.71
N CYS A 103 -2.52 -6.92 8.49
CA CYS A 103 -2.60 -6.29 7.19
C CYS A 103 -1.61 -6.95 6.21
N ILE A 104 -2.12 -7.63 5.19
CA ILE A 104 -1.29 -8.35 4.21
C ILE A 104 -0.38 -7.43 3.39
N VAL A 105 -0.65 -6.12 3.37
CA VAL A 105 0.14 -5.13 2.62
C VAL A 105 1.38 -4.71 3.39
N CYS A 106 1.28 -4.49 4.71
CA CYS A 106 2.37 -3.90 5.50
C CYS A 106 2.76 -4.73 6.74
N GLY A 107 2.03 -5.79 7.07
CA GLY A 107 2.27 -6.60 8.26
C GLY A 107 1.87 -5.90 9.56
N TRP A 108 1.10 -4.81 9.53
CA TRP A 108 0.52 -4.20 10.73
C TRP A 108 -0.51 -5.13 11.34
N GLN A 109 -0.54 -5.21 12.68
CA GLN A 109 -1.44 -6.11 13.38
C GLN A 109 -2.47 -5.34 14.20
N TYR A 110 -3.72 -5.75 14.07
CA TYR A 110 -4.84 -5.35 14.92
C TYR A 110 -5.11 -6.45 15.93
N ASP A 111 -4.93 -6.13 17.22
CA ASP A 111 -5.26 -7.03 18.33
C ASP A 111 -6.62 -6.58 18.91
N GLU A 112 -7.65 -7.39 18.71
CA GLU A 112 -9.00 -7.08 19.18
C GLU A 112 -9.05 -6.84 20.69
N SER A 113 -8.18 -7.48 21.47
CA SER A 113 -8.13 -7.31 22.93
C SER A 113 -7.63 -5.93 23.34
N LEU A 114 -6.76 -5.32 22.52
CA LEU A 114 -6.18 -4.00 22.76
C LEU A 114 -6.99 -2.89 22.11
N GLY A 115 -7.71 -3.17 21.02
CA GLY A 115 -8.36 -2.16 20.20
C GLY A 115 -7.35 -1.20 19.53
N LEU A 116 -7.81 -0.01 19.16
CA LEU A 116 -7.00 1.07 18.63
C LEU A 116 -7.55 2.40 19.17
N PRO A 117 -7.25 2.77 20.41
CA PRO A 117 -7.83 3.95 21.07
C PRO A 117 -7.53 5.28 20.34
N GLU A 118 -6.42 5.37 19.63
CA GLU A 118 -6.04 6.53 18.80
C GLU A 118 -6.99 6.76 17.61
N ASP A 119 -7.62 5.69 17.10
CA ASP A 119 -8.66 5.75 16.06
C ASP A 119 -10.08 5.65 16.66
N ASN A 120 -10.24 5.84 17.98
CA ASN A 120 -11.48 5.68 18.73
C ASN A 120 -12.08 4.26 18.68
N ILE A 121 -11.25 3.24 18.45
CA ILE A 121 -11.64 1.84 18.48
C ILE A 121 -11.30 1.27 19.87
N ALA A 122 -12.34 0.97 20.66
CA ALA A 122 -12.17 0.53 22.05
C ALA A 122 -11.52 -0.87 22.15
N PRO A 123 -10.77 -1.18 23.24
CA PRO A 123 -10.36 -2.54 23.54
C PRO A 123 -11.54 -3.51 23.53
N GLY A 124 -11.38 -4.67 22.91
CA GLY A 124 -12.42 -5.67 22.76
C GLY A 124 -13.29 -5.54 21.49
N THR A 125 -13.08 -4.51 20.68
CA THR A 125 -13.76 -4.36 19.39
C THR A 125 -13.31 -5.48 18.43
N ARG A 126 -14.27 -6.19 17.83
CA ARG A 126 -13.99 -7.21 16.83
C ARG A 126 -13.57 -6.56 15.52
N TRP A 127 -12.78 -7.27 14.71
CA TRP A 127 -12.39 -6.78 13.39
C TRP A 127 -13.60 -6.39 12.53
N ASP A 128 -14.65 -7.20 12.56
CA ASP A 128 -15.88 -6.97 11.81
C ASP A 128 -16.62 -5.70 12.24
N ASP A 129 -16.47 -5.30 13.52
CA ASP A 129 -17.11 -4.11 14.09
C ASP A 129 -16.31 -2.81 13.86
N ILE A 130 -15.13 -2.87 13.25
CA ILE A 130 -14.36 -1.68 12.87
C ILE A 130 -15.09 -0.96 11.73
N PRO A 131 -15.15 0.40 11.76
CA PRO A 131 -15.80 1.18 10.69
C PRO A 131 -15.28 0.84 9.29
N GLU A 132 -16.15 0.78 8.31
CA GLU A 132 -15.80 0.45 6.91
C GLU A 132 -14.90 1.50 6.24
N ASP A 133 -14.96 2.73 6.71
CA ASP A 133 -14.10 3.84 6.29
C ASP A 133 -12.76 3.90 7.02
N TRP A 134 -12.47 2.89 7.85
CA TRP A 134 -11.18 2.80 8.53
C TRP A 134 -10.06 2.44 7.56
N PHE A 135 -8.90 3.03 7.79
CA PHE A 135 -7.68 2.78 7.01
C PHE A 135 -6.58 2.21 7.91
N CYS A 136 -5.81 1.27 7.38
CA CYS A 136 -4.62 0.77 8.08
C CYS A 136 -3.71 1.95 8.45
N PRO A 137 -3.40 2.15 9.75
CA PRO A 137 -2.65 3.32 10.20
C PRO A 137 -1.22 3.36 9.66
N ASP A 138 -0.70 2.21 9.28
CA ASP A 138 0.66 2.09 8.77
C ASP A 138 0.76 2.37 7.27
N CYS A 139 -0.10 1.78 6.44
CA CYS A 139 0.03 1.90 4.99
C CYS A 139 -1.11 2.67 4.31
N GLY A 140 -2.14 3.08 5.06
CA GLY A 140 -3.26 3.86 4.55
C GLY A 140 -4.19 3.09 3.61
N VAL A 141 -4.12 1.77 3.62
CA VAL A 141 -5.02 0.91 2.87
C VAL A 141 -6.34 0.80 3.61
N GLY A 142 -7.46 0.98 2.91
CA GLY A 142 -8.78 0.88 3.50
C GLY A 142 -9.14 -0.54 3.91
N LYS A 143 -10.04 -0.69 4.90
CA LYS A 143 -10.56 -1.98 5.33
C LYS A 143 -11.12 -2.79 4.15
N GLN A 144 -11.73 -2.11 3.18
CA GLN A 144 -12.32 -2.70 1.97
C GLN A 144 -11.30 -3.08 0.87
N ASP A 145 -10.11 -2.51 0.89
CA ASP A 145 -9.10 -2.72 -0.16
C ASP A 145 -8.15 -3.89 0.13
N PHE A 146 -8.21 -4.48 1.36
CA PHE A 146 -7.30 -5.55 1.75
C PHE A 146 -7.92 -6.48 2.80
N GLU A 147 -7.82 -7.76 2.51
CA GLU A 147 -8.11 -8.79 3.49
C GLU A 147 -7.14 -8.69 4.66
N MET A 148 -7.64 -8.40 5.84
CA MET A 148 -6.95 -8.68 7.08
C MET A 148 -7.05 -10.19 7.33
N VAL A 149 -5.93 -10.80 7.66
CA VAL A 149 -5.86 -12.24 7.91
C VAL A 149 -5.75 -12.48 9.42
N GLU A 150 -6.62 -13.32 9.96
CA GLU A 150 -6.49 -13.76 11.34
C GLU A 150 -5.22 -14.60 11.52
N VAL A 151 -4.28 -14.12 12.34
CA VAL A 151 -2.98 -14.80 12.54
C VAL A 151 -2.89 -15.52 13.88
N LYS A 152 -3.78 -15.22 14.84
CA LYS A 152 -3.75 -15.84 16.16
C LYS A 152 -5.03 -15.56 16.94
N THR A 153 -5.51 -16.57 17.69
CA THR A 153 -6.51 -16.39 18.75
C THR A 153 -5.78 -16.26 20.10
N VAL A 154 -6.03 -15.19 20.84
CA VAL A 154 -5.41 -14.92 22.14
C VAL A 154 -6.45 -15.07 23.24
N SER A 155 -6.19 -15.98 24.21
CA SER A 155 -6.98 -16.09 25.43
C SER A 155 -6.31 -15.28 26.53
N ILE A 156 -6.93 -14.20 27.02
CA ILE A 156 -6.35 -13.35 28.07
C ILE A 156 -7.03 -13.63 29.41
N ALA A 157 -6.22 -14.06 30.38
CA ALA A 157 -6.56 -13.89 31.79
C ALA A 157 -6.14 -12.47 32.19
N ALA A 158 -7.10 -11.64 32.61
CA ALA A 158 -6.87 -10.24 32.93
C ALA A 158 -5.81 -10.06 34.03
N THR A 159 -4.62 -9.65 33.68
CA THR A 159 -3.63 -9.06 34.57
C THR A 159 -3.31 -7.67 34.07
N ALA A 160 -3.74 -6.68 34.83
CA ALA A 160 -3.42 -5.28 34.56
C ALA A 160 -1.90 -5.04 34.72
N GLU A 161 -1.19 -4.79 33.66
CA GLU A 161 0.17 -4.25 33.72
C GLU A 161 0.13 -2.74 33.97
N GLN A 162 0.82 -2.32 35.02
CA GLN A 162 0.99 -0.92 35.39
C GLN A 162 1.99 -0.24 34.43
N PRO A 163 1.82 1.04 34.11
CA PRO A 163 2.77 1.76 33.25
C PRO A 163 4.11 1.92 33.97
N VAL A 164 5.19 1.55 33.29
CA VAL A 164 6.57 1.71 33.74
C VAL A 164 6.88 3.21 33.87
N PRO A 165 7.36 3.70 35.02
CA PRO A 165 7.68 5.12 35.19
C PRO A 165 8.91 5.50 34.36
N ALA A 166 8.77 6.56 33.55
CA ALA A 166 9.85 7.16 32.79
C ALA A 166 10.93 7.70 33.73
N SER A 167 12.15 7.19 33.62
CA SER A 167 13.31 7.71 34.31
C SER A 167 13.67 9.10 33.74
N ALA A 168 13.41 10.12 34.56
CA ALA A 168 13.80 11.50 34.29
C ALA A 168 15.31 11.67 34.53
N THR A 169 16.10 11.77 33.45
CA THR A 169 17.43 12.40 33.51
C THR A 169 17.44 13.57 32.53
N GLY A 170 17.46 14.78 33.11
CA GLY A 170 17.28 16.03 32.40
C GLY A 170 18.54 16.53 31.68
N ALA A 171 18.87 15.92 30.53
CA ALA A 171 19.64 16.59 29.48
C ALA A 171 18.67 16.82 28.30
N ALA A 172 18.64 18.02 27.73
CA ALA A 172 17.81 18.29 26.55
C ALA A 172 18.18 17.30 25.45
N GLU A 173 17.20 16.47 25.04
CA GLU A 173 17.43 15.51 23.95
C GLU A 173 17.84 16.24 22.67
N LYS A 174 18.87 15.71 22.02
CA LYS A 174 19.34 16.27 20.74
C LYS A 174 18.24 16.10 19.68
N PRO A 175 18.03 17.12 18.80
CA PRO A 175 16.96 17.08 17.81
C PRO A 175 17.15 15.92 16.81
N LEU A 176 16.05 15.27 16.45
CA LEU A 176 15.97 14.30 15.36
C LEU A 176 15.57 15.04 14.08
N VAL A 177 16.38 14.91 13.04
CA VAL A 177 16.05 15.44 11.71
C VAL A 177 15.74 14.28 10.77
N VAL A 178 14.62 14.35 10.05
CA VAL A 178 14.19 13.35 9.07
C VAL A 178 14.09 14.03 7.70
N ILE A 179 14.75 13.47 6.68
CA ILE A 179 14.71 13.97 5.31
C ILE A 179 13.87 13.04 4.45
N GLY A 180 12.78 13.58 3.91
CA GLY A 180 11.75 12.87 3.13
C GLY A 180 10.44 12.77 3.90
N ALA A 181 9.30 12.84 3.18
CA ALA A 181 7.94 12.80 3.74
C ALA A 181 7.09 11.65 3.14
N GLY A 182 7.74 10.57 2.70
CA GLY A 182 7.05 9.36 2.22
C GLY A 182 6.58 8.45 3.36
N LEU A 183 6.00 7.29 2.99
CA LEU A 183 5.53 6.27 3.94
C LEU A 183 6.56 5.91 5.01
N ALA A 184 7.85 5.79 4.63
CA ALA A 184 8.91 5.44 5.57
C ALA A 184 9.08 6.47 6.69
N ALA A 185 9.15 7.75 6.33
CA ALA A 185 9.35 8.84 7.27
C ALA A 185 8.17 9.00 8.22
N TYR A 186 6.96 9.05 7.69
CA TYR A 186 5.76 9.25 8.50
C TYR A 186 5.54 8.07 9.46
N ASN A 187 5.71 6.83 8.99
CA ASN A 187 5.54 5.67 9.86
C ASN A 187 6.65 5.55 10.91
N LEU A 188 7.88 5.98 10.59
CA LEU A 188 8.91 6.13 11.60
C LEU A 188 8.50 7.16 12.68
N ILE A 189 8.02 8.34 12.27
CA ILE A 189 7.61 9.40 13.20
C ILE A 189 6.44 8.93 14.07
N LYS A 190 5.40 8.31 13.47
CA LYS A 190 4.28 7.72 14.20
C LYS A 190 4.75 6.73 15.26
N ALA A 191 5.51 5.71 14.86
CA ALA A 191 6.03 4.69 15.77
C ALA A 191 6.95 5.28 16.85
N TYR A 192 7.77 6.27 16.50
CA TYR A 192 8.65 6.92 17.46
C TYR A 192 7.90 7.77 18.49
N ARG A 193 6.81 8.45 18.10
CA ARG A 193 5.98 9.25 19.01
C ARG A 193 5.27 8.41 20.08
N GLN A 194 4.93 7.18 19.79
CA GLN A 194 4.42 6.22 20.78
C GLN A 194 5.46 5.91 21.87
N LEU A 195 6.75 5.95 21.53
CA LEU A 195 7.85 5.65 22.46
C LEU A 195 8.42 6.91 23.13
N ASN A 196 8.42 8.05 22.44
CA ASN A 196 8.95 9.33 22.93
C ASN A 196 8.15 10.51 22.38
N SER A 197 7.28 11.07 23.22
CA SER A 197 6.43 12.21 22.87
C SER A 197 7.12 13.57 22.90
N ARG A 198 8.34 13.69 23.47
CA ARG A 198 8.96 14.97 23.82
C ARG A 198 10.12 15.39 22.96
N ARG A 199 10.85 14.46 22.35
CA ARG A 199 12.04 14.77 21.56
C ARG A 199 11.68 15.71 20.39
N PRO A 200 12.42 16.83 20.18
CA PRO A 200 12.22 17.68 19.00
C PRO A 200 12.47 16.88 17.71
N ILE A 201 11.51 16.93 16.79
CA ILE A 201 11.64 16.34 15.44
C ILE A 201 11.48 17.45 14.42
N THR A 202 12.32 17.43 13.39
CA THR A 202 12.21 18.28 12.20
C THR A 202 12.11 17.40 10.97
N LEU A 203 11.02 17.51 10.21
CA LEU A 203 10.82 16.84 8.92
C LEU A 203 11.10 17.82 7.79
N ILE A 204 11.92 17.41 6.82
CA ILE A 204 12.29 18.24 5.65
C ILE A 204 11.96 17.44 4.40
N CYS A 205 11.16 18.00 3.49
CA CYS A 205 10.80 17.36 2.23
C CYS A 205 10.80 18.33 1.05
N ALA A 206 11.11 17.80 -0.13
CA ALA A 206 11.22 18.58 -1.36
C ALA A 206 9.88 18.87 -2.02
N ASP A 207 8.85 18.13 -1.66
CA ASP A 207 7.46 18.25 -2.08
C ASP A 207 6.58 18.97 -1.04
N ASP A 208 5.26 18.91 -1.20
CA ASP A 208 4.31 19.51 -0.28
C ASP A 208 4.20 18.76 1.07
N GLY A 209 4.72 17.52 1.14
CA GLY A 209 4.71 16.68 2.33
C GLY A 209 3.35 16.02 2.62
N SER A 210 2.43 15.96 1.68
CA SER A 210 1.16 15.26 1.87
C SER A 210 1.36 13.78 2.18
N PHE A 211 0.62 13.25 3.16
CA PHE A 211 0.62 11.84 3.49
C PHE A 211 -0.39 11.09 2.63
N TYR A 212 0.05 10.06 1.96
CA TYR A 212 -0.77 9.17 1.12
C TYR A 212 -0.14 7.77 0.99
N SER A 213 -0.96 6.78 0.66
CA SER A 213 -0.48 5.43 0.34
C SER A 213 0.00 5.38 -1.10
N LYS A 214 1.33 5.34 -1.31
CA LYS A 214 1.93 5.25 -2.65
C LYS A 214 1.45 4.04 -3.47
N PRO A 215 1.24 2.84 -2.90
CA PRO A 215 0.65 1.71 -3.63
C PRO A 215 -0.71 1.96 -4.29
N GLN A 216 -1.52 2.90 -3.81
CA GLN A 216 -2.84 3.21 -4.40
C GLN A 216 -2.76 3.89 -5.77
N ILE A 217 -1.61 4.46 -6.12
CA ILE A 217 -1.43 5.22 -7.37
C ILE A 217 -1.70 4.35 -8.60
N SER A 218 -1.30 3.07 -8.57
CA SER A 218 -1.46 2.13 -9.68
C SER A 218 -2.86 1.52 -9.84
N THR A 219 -3.82 1.92 -9.00
CA THR A 219 -5.24 1.53 -9.08
C THR A 219 -6.18 2.73 -9.20
N GLY A 220 -5.63 3.90 -9.48
CA GLY A 220 -6.36 5.16 -9.45
C GLY A 220 -7.30 5.39 -10.63
N PHE A 221 -7.11 4.71 -11.76
CA PHE A 221 -7.97 4.87 -12.93
C PHE A 221 -9.28 4.11 -12.78
N THR A 222 -9.27 2.84 -12.41
CA THR A 222 -10.47 2.03 -12.15
C THR A 222 -11.30 2.61 -11.03
N LYS A 223 -10.67 3.08 -9.96
CA LYS A 223 -11.35 3.74 -8.83
C LYS A 223 -11.71 5.21 -9.12
N ASN A 224 -11.43 5.71 -10.31
CA ASN A 224 -11.63 7.10 -10.73
C ASN A 224 -11.17 8.14 -9.69
N ARG A 225 -10.04 7.89 -9.01
CA ARG A 225 -9.48 8.80 -8.00
C ARG A 225 -8.55 9.83 -8.63
N SER A 226 -8.70 11.10 -8.31
CA SER A 226 -7.71 12.14 -8.62
C SER A 226 -6.52 12.04 -7.65
N ALA A 227 -5.42 12.72 -7.96
CA ALA A 227 -4.28 12.79 -7.05
C ALA A 227 -4.67 13.37 -5.67
N GLU A 228 -5.50 14.42 -5.67
CA GLU A 228 -5.99 15.07 -4.46
C GLU A 228 -6.86 14.12 -3.62
N ALA A 229 -7.68 13.28 -4.27
CA ALA A 229 -8.54 12.31 -3.60
C ALA A 229 -7.76 11.13 -2.98
N MET A 230 -6.48 10.99 -3.29
CA MET A 230 -5.58 9.97 -2.70
C MET A 230 -4.83 10.49 -1.47
N ILE A 231 -4.88 11.80 -1.17
CA ILE A 231 -4.25 12.38 0.01
C ILE A 231 -5.05 11.97 1.24
N THR A 232 -4.39 11.27 2.16
CA THR A 232 -5.00 10.86 3.45
C THR A 232 -4.96 12.00 4.46
N ALA A 233 -3.84 12.74 4.51
CA ALA A 233 -3.68 13.93 5.35
C ALA A 233 -2.69 14.92 4.73
N ASP A 234 -2.94 16.21 4.89
CA ASP A 234 -1.95 17.23 4.53
C ASP A 234 -0.80 17.29 5.54
N ALA A 235 0.34 17.82 5.10
CA ALA A 235 1.55 17.88 5.89
C ALA A 235 1.42 18.70 7.20
N THR A 236 0.54 19.72 7.21
CA THR A 236 0.31 20.56 8.40
C THR A 236 -0.47 19.79 9.46
N THR A 237 -1.46 19.01 9.03
CA THR A 237 -2.20 18.07 9.89
C THR A 237 -1.25 17.04 10.49
N MET A 238 -0.41 16.41 9.68
CA MET A 238 0.60 15.46 10.17
C MET A 238 1.57 16.11 11.17
N ALA A 239 2.03 17.33 10.88
CA ALA A 239 2.95 18.07 11.77
C ALA A 239 2.32 18.38 13.14
N ARG A 240 1.05 18.76 13.14
CA ARG A 240 0.28 19.01 14.36
C ARG A 240 0.07 17.73 15.16
N ASP A 241 -0.44 16.67 14.53
CA ASP A 241 -0.88 15.45 15.18
C ASP A 241 0.31 14.64 15.76
N PHE A 242 1.45 14.69 15.08
CA PHE A 242 2.68 14.02 15.52
C PHE A 242 3.74 14.98 16.07
N SER A 243 3.39 16.26 16.32
CA SER A 243 4.22 17.24 17.03
C SER A 243 5.64 17.38 16.48
N PHE A 244 5.80 17.64 15.16
CA PHE A 244 7.10 17.90 14.54
C PHE A 244 7.13 19.24 13.80
N GLN A 245 8.34 19.83 13.66
CA GLN A 245 8.57 20.99 12.81
C GLN A 245 8.66 20.55 11.35
N LEU A 246 7.91 21.20 10.45
CA LEU A 246 7.84 20.90 9.03
C LEU A 246 8.59 21.93 8.19
N HIS A 247 9.43 21.47 7.27
CA HIS A 247 10.01 22.23 6.18
C HIS A 247 9.66 21.54 4.86
N ASN A 248 8.45 21.77 4.35
CA ASN A 248 8.02 21.28 3.03
C ASN A 248 8.49 22.22 1.91
N ASN A 249 8.36 21.76 0.64
CA ASN A 249 8.87 22.45 -0.54
C ASN A 249 10.34 22.91 -0.35
N SER A 250 11.11 22.12 0.38
CA SER A 250 12.45 22.46 0.85
C SER A 250 13.40 21.32 0.58
N ARG A 251 14.30 21.50 -0.39
CA ARG A 251 15.29 20.49 -0.74
C ARG A 251 16.53 20.64 0.14
N VAL A 252 16.97 19.54 0.75
CA VAL A 252 18.27 19.49 1.41
C VAL A 252 19.36 19.48 0.35
N GLU A 253 20.29 20.44 0.44
CA GLU A 253 21.37 20.66 -0.52
C GLU A 253 22.59 19.82 -0.18
N ARG A 254 22.95 19.73 1.11
CA ARG A 254 24.07 18.94 1.61
C ARG A 254 23.93 18.60 3.09
N ILE A 255 24.66 17.57 3.50
CA ILE A 255 24.84 17.15 4.89
C ILE A 255 26.28 17.43 5.28
N ASP A 256 26.49 18.16 6.36
CA ASP A 256 27.81 18.38 6.98
C ASP A 256 27.91 17.53 8.25
N ARG A 257 28.62 16.42 8.14
CA ARG A 257 28.78 15.43 9.22
C ARG A 257 29.65 15.94 10.35
N THR A 258 30.60 16.89 10.05
CA THR A 258 31.50 17.43 11.03
C THR A 258 30.78 18.37 11.99
N THR A 259 29.95 19.25 11.46
CA THR A 259 29.15 20.20 12.24
C THR A 259 27.79 19.65 12.66
N LYS A 260 27.41 18.44 12.18
CA LYS A 260 26.09 17.82 12.34
C LYS A 260 24.97 18.77 11.92
N THR A 261 25.06 19.29 10.70
CA THR A 261 24.04 20.16 10.12
C THR A 261 23.61 19.68 8.74
N VAL A 262 22.33 19.88 8.41
CA VAL A 262 21.82 19.80 7.04
C VAL A 262 21.57 21.21 6.52
N HIS A 263 21.82 21.45 5.24
CA HIS A 263 21.66 22.77 4.64
C HIS A 263 20.40 22.78 3.75
N VAL A 264 19.53 23.75 4.01
CA VAL A 264 18.25 23.95 3.32
C VAL A 264 18.12 25.41 2.94
N ASN A 265 18.03 25.71 1.66
CA ASN A 265 18.00 27.10 1.15
C ASN A 265 19.16 27.96 1.71
N GLY A 266 20.36 27.37 1.78
CA GLY A 266 21.55 27.98 2.32
C GLY A 266 21.63 28.09 3.85
N ASN A 267 20.58 27.73 4.60
CA ASN A 267 20.51 27.80 6.05
C ASN A 267 20.84 26.45 6.69
N PRO A 268 21.71 26.42 7.73
CA PRO A 268 21.99 25.18 8.44
C PRO A 268 20.91 24.85 9.47
N ILE A 269 20.49 23.59 9.51
CA ILE A 269 19.65 23.02 10.55
C ILE A 269 20.47 21.95 11.27
N ALA A 270 20.65 22.11 12.57
CA ALA A 270 21.45 21.18 13.38
C ALA A 270 20.68 19.93 13.72
N TYR A 271 21.37 18.77 13.76
CA TYR A 271 20.80 17.50 14.20
C TYR A 271 21.63 16.84 15.31
N GLY A 272 20.98 16.10 16.16
CA GLY A 272 21.63 15.13 17.04
C GLY A 272 21.76 13.78 16.35
N GLU A 273 20.67 13.35 15.74
CA GLU A 273 20.57 12.20 14.85
C GLU A 273 19.81 12.60 13.58
N LEU A 274 20.22 12.00 12.47
CA LEU A 274 19.67 12.25 11.13
C LEU A 274 19.12 10.97 10.54
N VAL A 275 17.92 11.03 9.95
CA VAL A 275 17.31 9.90 9.23
C VAL A 275 17.12 10.28 7.77
N LEU A 276 17.63 9.45 6.89
CA LEU A 276 17.47 9.55 5.44
C LEU A 276 16.34 8.63 4.99
N ALA A 277 15.19 9.21 4.61
CA ALA A 277 14.02 8.52 4.06
C ALA A 277 13.75 9.00 2.63
N LEU A 278 14.81 8.98 1.80
CA LEU A 278 14.86 9.65 0.50
C LEU A 278 14.06 8.93 -0.61
N GLY A 279 13.57 7.72 -0.35
CA GLY A 279 12.83 6.92 -1.32
C GLY A 279 13.66 6.51 -2.53
N ALA A 280 12.97 6.28 -3.65
CA ALA A 280 13.57 5.88 -4.93
C ALA A 280 12.98 6.71 -6.08
N ASN A 281 13.72 6.83 -7.18
CA ASN A 281 13.27 7.47 -8.42
C ASN A 281 13.03 6.44 -9.52
N CYS A 282 12.09 6.73 -10.44
CA CYS A 282 11.91 5.93 -11.64
C CYS A 282 13.19 5.93 -12.49
N ILE A 283 13.55 4.75 -12.98
CA ILE A 283 14.63 4.61 -13.95
C ILE A 283 14.18 5.27 -15.26
N GLN A 284 15.01 6.16 -15.79
CA GLN A 284 14.77 6.76 -17.09
C GLN A 284 15.16 5.78 -18.19
N ALA A 285 14.20 5.42 -19.03
CA ALA A 285 14.48 4.57 -20.19
C ALA A 285 15.42 5.34 -21.15
N PRO A 286 16.46 4.70 -21.72
CA PRO A 286 17.42 5.36 -22.62
C PRO A 286 16.82 5.52 -24.02
N LEU A 287 15.71 6.24 -24.11
CA LEU A 287 14.95 6.48 -25.33
C LEU A 287 15.51 7.66 -26.12
N GLN A 288 15.38 7.58 -27.44
CA GLN A 288 15.71 8.63 -28.39
C GLN A 288 14.47 9.06 -29.16
N GLY A 289 14.54 10.20 -29.85
CA GLY A 289 13.52 10.63 -30.79
C GLY A 289 12.80 11.91 -30.42
N SER A 290 11.91 12.34 -31.31
CA SER A 290 11.19 13.62 -31.24
C SER A 290 9.92 13.58 -30.38
N GLY A 291 9.50 12.39 -29.89
CA GLY A 291 8.27 12.17 -29.15
C GLY A 291 8.47 11.98 -27.65
N LEU A 292 9.65 12.30 -27.09
CA LEU A 292 10.00 12.05 -25.68
C LEU A 292 9.13 12.84 -24.69
N ASP A 293 8.54 13.94 -25.07
CA ASP A 293 7.59 14.72 -24.29
C ASP A 293 6.24 14.01 -24.06
N SER A 294 5.99 12.93 -24.79
CA SER A 294 4.85 12.04 -24.59
C SER A 294 5.18 10.82 -23.71
N VAL A 295 6.39 10.74 -23.15
CA VAL A 295 6.83 9.66 -22.26
C VAL A 295 6.73 10.12 -20.82
N PHE A 296 5.93 9.41 -20.03
CA PHE A 296 5.68 9.69 -18.62
C PHE A 296 6.26 8.58 -17.75
N THR A 297 6.68 8.97 -16.56
CA THR A 297 6.92 8.06 -15.42
C THR A 297 5.99 8.48 -14.30
N VAL A 298 5.59 7.56 -13.44
CA VAL A 298 4.75 7.88 -12.28
C VAL A 298 5.40 7.31 -11.02
N ASN A 299 5.89 8.20 -10.16
CA ASN A 299 6.55 7.87 -8.90
C ASN A 299 5.82 8.44 -7.68
N ASP A 300 5.07 9.52 -7.86
CA ASP A 300 4.35 10.24 -6.82
C ASP A 300 3.00 10.78 -7.34
N LEU A 301 2.24 11.45 -6.47
CA LEU A 301 0.94 12.03 -6.84
C LEU A 301 1.04 13.15 -7.88
N SER A 302 2.13 13.93 -7.89
CA SER A 302 2.35 14.98 -8.90
C SER A 302 2.54 14.37 -10.29
N ASP A 303 3.33 13.31 -10.38
CA ASP A 303 3.53 12.58 -11.63
C ASP A 303 2.23 11.90 -12.08
N TYR A 304 1.49 11.29 -11.14
CA TYR A 304 0.19 10.70 -11.42
C TYR A 304 -0.81 11.74 -11.95
N ALA A 305 -0.89 12.93 -11.35
CA ALA A 305 -1.76 14.01 -11.81
C ALA A 305 -1.43 14.44 -13.24
N LYS A 306 -0.13 14.59 -13.55
CA LYS A 306 0.35 14.92 -14.91
C LYS A 306 -0.02 13.84 -15.91
N PHE A 307 0.25 12.57 -15.58
CA PHE A 307 -0.05 11.44 -16.45
C PHE A 307 -1.57 11.32 -16.67
N ARG A 308 -2.38 11.40 -15.60
CA ARG A 308 -3.83 11.34 -15.67
C ARG A 308 -4.42 12.46 -16.54
N ALA A 309 -3.91 13.68 -16.39
CA ALA A 309 -4.32 14.81 -17.25
C ALA A 309 -3.93 14.57 -18.72
N ALA A 310 -2.72 14.10 -18.98
CA ALA A 310 -2.22 13.86 -20.32
C ALA A 310 -2.98 12.73 -21.05
N VAL A 311 -3.44 11.70 -20.34
CA VAL A 311 -4.14 10.53 -20.91
C VAL A 311 -5.65 10.74 -21.05
N SER A 312 -6.25 11.76 -20.42
CA SER A 312 -7.71 11.95 -20.29
C SER A 312 -8.51 11.91 -21.62
N ASN A 313 -7.91 12.37 -22.72
CA ASN A 313 -8.53 12.39 -24.05
C ASN A 313 -7.83 11.41 -25.03
N LYS A 314 -7.14 10.41 -24.51
CA LYS A 314 -6.37 9.43 -25.27
C LYS A 314 -7.03 8.06 -25.14
N LYS A 315 -6.63 7.14 -26.02
CA LYS A 315 -7.15 5.76 -26.00
C LYS A 315 -6.04 4.72 -25.98
N ARG A 316 -4.92 4.99 -26.70
CA ARG A 316 -3.84 4.02 -26.88
C ARG A 316 -2.68 4.40 -25.96
N VAL A 317 -2.36 3.54 -25.02
CA VAL A 317 -1.24 3.72 -24.10
C VAL A 317 -0.21 2.64 -24.35
N LEU A 318 1.02 3.05 -24.62
CA LEU A 318 2.16 2.14 -24.62
C LEU A 318 2.75 2.11 -23.21
N VAL A 319 2.84 0.92 -22.62
CA VAL A 319 3.53 0.68 -21.34
C VAL A 319 4.90 0.07 -21.63
N ILE A 320 5.97 0.73 -21.20
CA ILE A 320 7.32 0.18 -21.26
C ILE A 320 7.66 -0.46 -19.93
N GLY A 321 7.78 -1.79 -19.92
CA GLY A 321 7.94 -2.63 -18.73
C GLY A 321 6.66 -3.38 -18.37
N ALA A 322 6.73 -4.70 -18.25
CA ALA A 322 5.67 -5.59 -17.76
C ALA A 322 6.07 -6.27 -16.42
N GLY A 323 6.92 -5.59 -15.65
CA GLY A 323 7.21 -5.93 -14.25
C GLY A 323 6.04 -5.55 -13.33
N LEU A 324 6.26 -5.49 -12.00
CA LEU A 324 5.21 -5.25 -11.01
C LEU A 324 4.35 -4.02 -11.35
N ILE A 325 4.96 -2.83 -11.42
CA ILE A 325 4.24 -1.57 -11.65
C ILE A 325 3.61 -1.50 -13.05
N GLY A 326 4.34 -1.98 -14.07
CA GLY A 326 3.82 -1.97 -15.44
C GLY A 326 2.61 -2.91 -15.62
N SER A 327 2.60 -4.04 -14.93
CA SER A 327 1.47 -4.98 -14.93
C SER A 327 0.26 -4.41 -14.18
N GLU A 328 0.48 -3.75 -13.03
CA GLU A 328 -0.59 -3.08 -12.29
C GLU A 328 -1.22 -1.95 -13.11
N TYR A 329 -0.41 -1.09 -13.77
CA TYR A 329 -0.93 -0.06 -14.66
C TYR A 329 -1.61 -0.62 -15.90
N SER A 330 -1.08 -1.71 -16.48
CA SER A 330 -1.75 -2.37 -17.60
C SER A 330 -3.13 -2.89 -17.21
N ASN A 331 -3.24 -3.49 -16.01
CA ASN A 331 -4.49 -3.95 -15.44
C ASN A 331 -5.47 -2.78 -15.16
N ASP A 332 -5.01 -1.72 -14.50
CA ASP A 332 -5.84 -0.57 -14.14
C ASP A 332 -6.35 0.19 -15.38
N LEU A 333 -5.46 0.43 -16.35
CA LEU A 333 -5.80 1.16 -17.56
C LEU A 333 -6.70 0.37 -18.52
N VAL A 334 -6.46 -0.95 -18.69
CA VAL A 334 -7.31 -1.76 -19.60
C VAL A 334 -8.74 -1.84 -19.07
N GLN A 335 -8.92 -2.00 -17.76
CA GLN A 335 -10.25 -1.97 -17.12
C GLN A 335 -10.91 -0.58 -17.20
N SER A 336 -10.10 0.47 -17.29
CA SER A 336 -10.61 1.84 -17.48
C SER A 336 -10.88 2.21 -18.95
N GLY A 337 -10.85 1.22 -19.86
CA GLY A 337 -11.22 1.37 -21.28
C GLY A 337 -10.11 1.87 -22.20
N TYR A 338 -8.85 1.86 -21.76
CA TYR A 338 -7.70 2.15 -22.60
C TYR A 338 -7.25 0.92 -23.37
N GLN A 339 -6.71 1.13 -24.57
CA GLN A 339 -6.04 0.12 -25.37
C GLN A 339 -4.57 0.09 -24.97
N ILE A 340 -4.12 -1.06 -24.45
CA ILE A 340 -2.78 -1.22 -23.90
C ILE A 340 -1.92 -2.07 -24.84
N GLU A 341 -0.75 -1.53 -25.17
CA GLU A 341 0.38 -2.26 -25.74
C GLU A 341 1.51 -2.22 -24.70
N ALA A 342 2.04 -3.35 -24.28
CA ALA A 342 3.11 -3.41 -23.28
C ALA A 342 4.35 -4.08 -23.87
N VAL A 343 5.55 -3.52 -23.60
CA VAL A 343 6.83 -4.02 -24.13
C VAL A 343 7.76 -4.36 -22.97
N ASP A 344 8.32 -5.57 -22.95
CA ASP A 344 9.26 -6.00 -21.90
C ASP A 344 10.35 -6.94 -22.48
N PRO A 345 11.62 -6.81 -22.04
CA PRO A 345 12.68 -7.73 -22.45
C PRO A 345 12.53 -9.15 -21.86
N MET A 346 11.78 -9.33 -20.78
CA MET A 346 11.50 -10.64 -20.20
C MET A 346 10.52 -11.43 -21.08
N PRO A 347 10.46 -12.78 -20.93
CA PRO A 347 9.60 -13.62 -21.76
C PRO A 347 8.11 -13.62 -21.37
N GLY A 348 7.71 -12.92 -20.32
CA GLY A 348 6.33 -12.89 -19.83
C GLY A 348 6.08 -11.78 -18.82
N VAL A 349 4.81 -11.58 -18.51
CA VAL A 349 4.33 -10.65 -17.47
C VAL A 349 4.91 -11.05 -16.12
N LEU A 350 5.38 -10.06 -15.34
CA LEU A 350 6.00 -10.30 -14.03
C LEU A 350 7.18 -11.28 -14.08
N GLY A 351 7.87 -11.39 -15.22
CA GLY A 351 8.86 -12.43 -15.50
C GLY A 351 10.08 -12.47 -14.57
N THR A 352 10.28 -11.45 -13.71
CA THR A 352 11.31 -11.45 -12.65
C THR A 352 10.78 -11.96 -11.31
N LEU A 353 9.47 -12.17 -11.17
CA LEU A 353 8.81 -12.51 -9.91
C LEU A 353 8.11 -13.87 -9.97
N LEU A 354 7.62 -14.27 -11.13
CA LEU A 354 6.79 -15.45 -11.33
C LEU A 354 7.49 -16.51 -12.20
N PRO A 355 7.23 -17.81 -11.96
CA PRO A 355 7.52 -18.83 -12.94
C PRO A 355 6.65 -18.66 -14.19
N GLN A 356 7.07 -19.26 -15.30
CA GLN A 356 6.45 -19.06 -16.61
C GLN A 356 4.96 -19.40 -16.62
N GLU A 357 4.56 -20.47 -15.95
CA GLU A 357 3.19 -20.96 -15.87
C GLU A 357 2.29 -19.95 -15.13
N ALA A 358 2.76 -19.40 -14.02
CA ALA A 358 2.05 -18.37 -13.26
C ALA A 358 1.94 -17.06 -14.05
N ALA A 359 3.04 -16.65 -14.71
CA ALA A 359 3.07 -15.47 -15.58
C ALA A 359 2.05 -15.59 -16.73
N GLN A 360 1.91 -16.79 -17.32
CA GLN A 360 0.97 -17.05 -18.41
C GLN A 360 -0.50 -16.90 -17.96
N CYS A 361 -0.84 -17.27 -16.73
CA CYS A 361 -2.20 -17.09 -16.18
C CYS A 361 -2.56 -15.58 -16.14
N VAL A 362 -1.66 -14.76 -15.59
CA VAL A 362 -1.85 -13.30 -15.49
C VAL A 362 -1.91 -12.68 -16.89
N GLN A 363 -0.98 -13.05 -17.77
CA GLN A 363 -0.93 -12.55 -19.15
C GLN A 363 -2.25 -12.84 -19.88
N THR A 364 -2.74 -14.08 -19.81
CA THR A 364 -3.97 -14.51 -20.47
C THR A 364 -5.17 -13.68 -20.00
N ALA A 365 -5.27 -13.38 -18.70
CA ALA A 365 -6.35 -12.56 -18.17
C ALA A 365 -6.29 -11.11 -18.70
N LEU A 366 -5.10 -10.49 -18.73
CA LEU A 366 -4.91 -9.14 -19.26
C LEU A 366 -5.15 -9.08 -20.77
N GLU A 367 -4.74 -10.11 -21.53
CA GLU A 367 -5.00 -10.22 -22.98
C GLU A 367 -6.48 -10.39 -23.29
N LYS A 368 -7.21 -11.18 -22.49
CA LYS A 368 -8.68 -11.32 -22.59
C LYS A 368 -9.39 -9.96 -22.37
N ALA A 369 -8.84 -9.12 -21.51
CA ALA A 369 -9.33 -7.75 -21.27
C ALA A 369 -8.92 -6.75 -22.35
N GLY A 370 -8.06 -7.12 -23.32
CA GLY A 370 -7.68 -6.31 -24.46
C GLY A 370 -6.26 -5.73 -24.43
N ALA A 371 -5.43 -6.07 -23.45
CA ALA A 371 -4.02 -5.73 -23.47
C ALA A 371 -3.28 -6.59 -24.52
N ARG A 372 -2.17 -6.05 -25.06
CA ARG A 372 -1.26 -6.76 -25.96
C ARG A 372 0.15 -6.65 -25.43
N PHE A 373 0.93 -7.71 -25.56
CA PHE A 373 2.29 -7.77 -25.04
C PHE A 373 3.29 -8.09 -26.12
N HIS A 374 4.46 -7.43 -26.08
CA HIS A 374 5.62 -7.63 -26.95
C HIS A 374 6.80 -7.97 -26.05
N PHE A 375 7.11 -9.24 -25.93
CA PHE A 375 8.17 -9.77 -25.06
C PHE A 375 9.48 -10.02 -25.84
N GLY A 376 10.58 -10.13 -25.07
CA GLY A 376 11.91 -10.38 -25.64
C GLY A 376 12.48 -9.19 -26.43
N THR A 377 11.91 -8.00 -26.26
CA THR A 377 12.33 -6.80 -26.97
C THR A 377 12.24 -5.56 -26.08
N THR A 378 12.80 -4.45 -26.51
CA THR A 378 12.76 -3.17 -25.82
C THR A 378 12.43 -2.05 -26.81
N VAL A 379 11.93 -0.92 -26.29
CA VAL A 379 11.75 0.30 -27.07
C VAL A 379 13.07 1.06 -27.10
N SER A 380 13.50 1.49 -28.28
CA SER A 380 14.70 2.30 -28.47
C SER A 380 14.41 3.74 -28.88
N HIS A 381 13.32 3.96 -29.59
CA HIS A 381 13.04 5.25 -30.20
C HIS A 381 11.55 5.58 -30.13
N ILE A 382 11.23 6.84 -29.81
CA ILE A 382 9.87 7.39 -29.81
C ILE A 382 9.84 8.57 -30.76
N GLU A 383 9.16 8.43 -31.86
CA GLU A 383 8.98 9.48 -32.83
C GLU A 383 7.60 10.12 -32.69
N ARG A 384 7.54 11.44 -32.87
CA ARG A 384 6.26 12.14 -32.96
C ARG A 384 5.58 11.75 -34.28
N ALA A 385 4.33 11.32 -34.17
CA ALA A 385 3.48 11.03 -35.32
C ALA A 385 2.47 12.17 -35.53
N GLU A 386 1.71 12.11 -36.60
CA GLU A 386 0.62 13.06 -36.88
C GLU A 386 -0.42 13.06 -35.74
N THR A 387 -0.71 11.89 -35.20
CA THR A 387 -1.48 11.71 -33.96
C THR A 387 -0.72 10.82 -33.00
N GLY A 388 -0.30 11.37 -31.82
CA GLY A 388 0.45 10.62 -30.81
C GLY A 388 1.91 10.38 -31.22
N VAL A 389 2.36 9.14 -31.00
CA VAL A 389 3.76 8.74 -31.24
C VAL A 389 3.86 7.38 -31.93
N THR A 390 4.99 7.13 -32.58
CA THR A 390 5.43 5.81 -33.04
C THR A 390 6.61 5.35 -32.20
N ALA A 391 6.45 4.24 -31.52
CA ALA A 391 7.53 3.57 -30.82
C ALA A 391 8.20 2.54 -31.73
N HIS A 392 9.53 2.56 -31.80
CA HIS A 392 10.34 1.60 -32.54
C HIS A 392 10.96 0.60 -31.56
N LEU A 393 10.71 -0.67 -31.79
CA LEU A 393 11.25 -1.77 -31.00
C LEU A 393 12.58 -2.27 -31.59
N ASN A 394 13.42 -2.84 -30.74
CA ASN A 394 14.71 -3.37 -31.16
C ASN A 394 14.60 -4.62 -32.07
N ASN A 395 13.46 -5.30 -32.09
CA ASN A 395 13.16 -6.38 -33.03
C ASN A 395 12.69 -5.90 -34.42
N GLY A 396 12.60 -4.58 -34.63
CA GLY A 396 12.15 -3.95 -35.88
C GLY A 396 10.66 -3.65 -35.98
N GLU A 397 9.86 -4.08 -34.99
CA GLU A 397 8.43 -3.76 -34.92
C GLU A 397 8.21 -2.28 -34.57
N ARG A 398 7.00 -1.80 -34.88
CA ARG A 398 6.57 -0.42 -34.59
C ARG A 398 5.19 -0.44 -33.96
N ILE A 399 5.02 0.35 -32.91
CA ILE A 399 3.77 0.49 -32.16
C ILE A 399 3.30 1.94 -32.26
N GLN A 400 2.03 2.12 -32.61
CA GLN A 400 1.36 3.44 -32.60
C GLN A 400 0.65 3.62 -31.26
N ALA A 401 1.00 4.68 -30.54
CA ALA A 401 0.37 5.04 -29.27
C ALA A 401 0.02 6.53 -29.21
N ASP A 402 -0.89 6.91 -28.34
CA ASP A 402 -1.21 8.31 -28.10
C ASP A 402 -0.28 8.89 -27.02
N ILE A 403 0.19 8.03 -26.10
CA ILE A 403 1.01 8.38 -24.95
C ILE A 403 1.82 7.15 -24.49
N VAL A 404 2.91 7.38 -23.78
CA VAL A 404 3.80 6.32 -23.27
C VAL A 404 3.93 6.44 -21.77
N LEU A 405 3.75 5.32 -21.06
CA LEU A 405 4.08 5.16 -19.64
C LEU A 405 5.31 4.27 -19.49
N SER A 406 6.40 4.82 -18.96
CA SER A 406 7.61 4.06 -18.67
C SER A 406 7.59 3.55 -17.23
N ALA A 407 7.57 2.23 -17.07
CA ALA A 407 7.49 1.51 -15.79
C ALA A 407 8.61 0.45 -15.67
N ILE A 408 9.84 0.80 -16.06
CA ILE A 408 11.01 -0.09 -16.13
C ILE A 408 11.72 -0.30 -14.78
N GLY A 409 11.11 0.15 -13.69
CA GLY A 409 11.61 0.00 -12.33
C GLY A 409 12.09 1.30 -11.71
N VAL A 410 12.62 1.16 -10.50
CA VAL A 410 13.08 2.27 -9.66
C VAL A 410 14.52 2.07 -9.20
N ARG A 411 15.16 3.15 -8.82
CA ARG A 411 16.51 3.15 -8.24
C ARG A 411 16.54 3.99 -6.99
N ALA A 412 17.17 3.49 -5.93
CA ALA A 412 17.34 4.18 -4.65
C ALA A 412 17.95 5.58 -4.82
N ASN A 413 17.43 6.54 -4.08
CA ASN A 413 17.98 7.90 -4.02
C ASN A 413 19.17 7.93 -3.06
N THR A 414 20.37 7.93 -3.58
CA THR A 414 21.61 7.83 -2.79
C THR A 414 22.51 9.05 -2.90
N GLN A 415 22.25 9.98 -3.84
CA GLN A 415 23.19 11.07 -4.16
C GLN A 415 23.52 11.94 -2.96
N LEU A 416 22.53 12.40 -2.19
CA LEU A 416 22.75 13.22 -1.00
C LEU A 416 23.64 12.52 0.05
N ALA A 417 23.46 11.21 0.21
CA ALA A 417 24.26 10.40 1.12
C ALA A 417 25.68 10.16 0.59
N ALA A 418 25.83 9.95 -0.72
CA ALA A 418 27.12 9.82 -1.39
C ALA A 418 27.93 11.12 -1.29
N ASP A 419 27.32 12.28 -1.52
CA ASP A 419 27.96 13.59 -1.41
C ASP A 419 28.39 13.89 0.03
N ALA A 420 27.70 13.31 1.02
CA ALA A 420 28.09 13.37 2.43
C ALA A 420 29.18 12.36 2.80
N GLY A 421 29.66 11.53 1.87
CA GLY A 421 30.68 10.51 2.10
C GLY A 421 30.21 9.31 2.92
N LEU A 422 28.90 8.98 2.85
CA LEU A 422 28.36 7.74 3.40
C LEU A 422 28.61 6.56 2.45
N THR A 423 28.66 5.36 2.99
CA THR A 423 28.86 4.15 2.19
C THR A 423 27.62 3.83 1.37
N ILE A 424 27.79 3.70 0.06
CA ILE A 424 26.74 3.41 -0.92
C ILE A 424 27.09 2.14 -1.70
N ASN A 425 26.08 1.30 -1.96
CA ASN A 425 26.15 0.24 -2.94
C ASN A 425 24.96 0.41 -3.92
N ARG A 426 23.99 -0.48 -3.93
CA ARG A 426 22.72 -0.29 -4.67
C ARG A 426 21.78 0.68 -3.96
N GLY A 427 21.90 0.80 -2.63
CA GLY A 427 21.24 1.73 -1.75
C GLY A 427 22.24 2.38 -0.80
N ILE A 428 21.76 3.15 0.17
CA ILE A 428 22.55 3.65 1.29
C ILE A 428 22.80 2.46 2.22
N CYS A 429 24.07 2.03 2.35
CA CYS A 429 24.42 0.87 3.15
C CYS A 429 24.17 1.13 4.64
N THR A 430 23.42 0.26 5.29
CA THR A 430 23.19 0.29 6.74
C THR A 430 23.41 -1.07 7.37
N ASP A 431 23.67 -1.08 8.68
CA ASP A 431 23.61 -2.28 9.49
C ASP A 431 22.15 -2.70 9.73
N ALA A 432 21.95 -3.82 10.45
CA ALA A 432 20.63 -4.31 10.82
C ALA A 432 19.82 -3.36 11.72
N PHE A 433 20.43 -2.30 12.26
CA PHE A 433 19.76 -1.26 13.06
C PHE A 433 19.45 0.01 12.24
N CYS A 434 19.50 -0.08 10.91
CA CYS A 434 19.35 1.03 9.96
C CYS A 434 20.45 2.10 10.09
N ARG A 435 21.56 1.85 10.79
CA ARG A 435 22.65 2.80 10.98
C ARG A 435 23.58 2.77 9.77
N THR A 436 23.90 3.94 9.22
CA THR A 436 24.85 4.09 8.10
C THR A 436 26.30 3.94 8.55
N SER A 437 27.25 4.22 7.68
CA SER A 437 28.67 4.33 8.03
C SER A 437 29.00 5.48 9.00
N ASP A 438 28.02 6.35 9.28
CA ASP A 438 28.08 7.38 10.31
C ASP A 438 27.16 6.98 11.49
N PRO A 439 27.65 6.94 12.75
CA PRO A 439 26.88 6.45 13.88
C PRO A 439 25.66 7.31 14.24
N ASP A 440 25.60 8.57 13.80
CA ASP A 440 24.51 9.50 14.05
C ASP A 440 23.57 9.65 12.84
N ILE A 441 23.79 8.89 11.75
CA ILE A 441 22.97 8.94 10.53
C ILE A 441 22.40 7.57 10.22
N TYR A 442 21.10 7.53 10.02
CA TYR A 442 20.31 6.33 9.71
C TYR A 442 19.67 6.46 8.33
N ALA A 443 19.32 5.34 7.72
CA ALA A 443 18.52 5.32 6.49
C ALA A 443 17.48 4.21 6.53
N LEU A 444 16.28 4.46 5.95
CA LEU A 444 15.21 3.48 5.84
C LEU A 444 14.37 3.67 4.58
N GLY A 445 13.59 2.66 4.25
CA GLY A 445 12.73 2.64 3.07
C GLY A 445 13.52 2.42 1.78
N ASP A 446 12.95 2.83 0.64
CA ASP A 446 13.46 2.49 -0.70
C ASP A 446 14.89 3.01 -0.98
N CYS A 447 15.41 3.97 -0.20
CA CYS A 447 16.78 4.45 -0.34
C CYS A 447 17.82 3.61 0.41
N ALA A 448 17.41 2.75 1.35
CA ALA A 448 18.30 2.04 2.26
C ALA A 448 18.55 0.59 1.82
N GLU A 449 19.80 0.19 1.85
CA GLU A 449 20.26 -1.20 1.73
C GLU A 449 20.61 -1.70 3.13
N VAL A 450 19.61 -2.32 3.79
CA VAL A 450 19.69 -2.75 5.18
C VAL A 450 20.28 -4.15 5.25
N ASP A 451 21.41 -4.30 5.94
CA ASP A 451 22.13 -5.57 6.08
C ASP A 451 22.34 -6.31 4.72
N GLY A 452 22.71 -5.51 3.68
CA GLY A 452 22.92 -5.99 2.31
C GLY A 452 21.65 -6.24 1.49
N GLN A 453 20.47 -5.98 2.04
CA GLN A 453 19.19 -6.17 1.36
C GLN A 453 18.55 -4.84 0.95
N LEU A 454 18.22 -4.71 -0.33
CA LEU A 454 17.51 -3.56 -0.90
C LEU A 454 16.15 -4.03 -1.40
N LEU A 455 15.07 -3.67 -0.70
CA LEU A 455 13.71 -4.16 -0.92
C LEU A 455 12.75 -2.99 -1.14
N TYR A 456 12.15 -2.90 -2.34
CA TYR A 456 11.22 -1.83 -2.73
C TYR A 456 9.76 -2.22 -2.48
N TYR A 457 9.45 -2.65 -1.24
CA TYR A 457 8.11 -3.08 -0.83
C TYR A 457 7.70 -2.39 0.47
N VAL A 458 6.40 -2.34 0.73
CA VAL A 458 5.87 -1.67 1.92
C VAL A 458 6.21 -2.42 3.20
N ALA A 459 6.03 -3.74 3.25
CA ALA A 459 6.27 -4.53 4.46
C ALA A 459 7.71 -4.42 5.01
N PRO A 460 8.79 -4.53 4.20
CA PRO A 460 10.16 -4.24 4.64
C PRO A 460 10.34 -2.81 5.19
N LEU A 461 9.77 -1.82 4.50
CA LEU A 461 9.81 -0.42 4.92
C LEU A 461 9.19 -0.24 6.32
N MET A 462 8.03 -0.87 6.56
CA MET A 462 7.34 -0.80 7.85
C MET A 462 8.13 -1.48 8.96
N THR A 463 8.76 -2.62 8.65
CA THR A 463 9.67 -3.31 9.58
C THR A 463 10.84 -2.42 9.98
N CYS A 464 11.46 -1.72 9.00
CA CYS A 464 12.51 -0.74 9.27
C CYS A 464 12.01 0.39 10.16
N ALA A 465 10.85 0.97 9.85
CA ALA A 465 10.29 2.11 10.59
C ALA A 465 10.07 1.74 12.08
N ARG A 466 9.45 0.60 12.35
CA ARG A 466 9.23 0.10 13.72
C ARG A 466 10.54 -0.21 14.47
N SER A 467 11.49 -0.88 13.81
CA SER A 467 12.78 -1.22 14.43
C SER A 467 13.63 0.01 14.69
N LEU A 468 13.68 0.96 13.74
CA LEU A 468 14.42 2.20 13.89
C LEU A 468 13.81 3.10 14.97
N ALA A 469 12.48 3.17 15.07
CA ALA A 469 11.80 3.91 16.14
C ALA A 469 12.25 3.45 17.53
N LYS A 470 12.29 2.12 17.76
CA LYS A 470 12.81 1.54 19.01
C LYS A 470 14.28 1.86 19.22
N THR A 471 15.12 1.74 18.18
CA THR A 471 16.55 2.05 18.24
C THR A 471 16.80 3.50 18.63
N LEU A 472 16.09 4.45 18.01
CA LEU A 472 16.16 5.90 18.33
C LEU A 472 15.62 6.22 19.72
N ALA A 473 14.72 5.41 20.27
CA ALA A 473 14.22 5.51 21.64
C ALA A 473 15.15 4.87 22.68
N GLY A 474 16.37 4.46 22.29
CA GLY A 474 17.35 3.84 23.17
C GLY A 474 17.13 2.34 23.43
N GLN A 475 16.29 1.68 22.64
CA GLN A 475 16.01 0.25 22.67
C GLN A 475 16.49 -0.41 21.37
N PRO A 476 17.78 -0.72 21.19
CA PRO A 476 18.32 -1.24 19.94
C PRO A 476 17.53 -2.45 19.43
N SER A 477 16.92 -2.32 18.26
CA SER A 477 16.05 -3.34 17.64
C SER A 477 16.55 -3.61 16.23
N ALA A 478 17.08 -4.81 16.00
CA ALA A 478 17.54 -5.20 14.68
C ALA A 478 16.36 -5.47 13.74
N VAL A 479 16.46 -4.95 12.53
CA VAL A 479 15.56 -5.30 11.43
C VAL A 479 15.75 -6.77 11.09
N ARG A 480 14.65 -7.50 11.00
CA ARG A 480 14.63 -8.89 10.54
C ARG A 480 13.51 -9.04 9.52
N TYR A 481 13.88 -9.43 8.32
CA TYR A 481 12.93 -9.69 7.25
C TYR A 481 12.51 -11.17 7.30
N ASN A 482 11.29 -11.43 7.73
CA ASN A 482 10.65 -12.73 7.54
C ASN A 482 10.21 -12.87 6.08
N ALA A 483 9.67 -14.03 5.71
CA ALA A 483 8.99 -14.17 4.44
C ALA A 483 7.81 -13.19 4.37
N MET A 484 7.85 -12.27 3.42
CA MET A 484 6.85 -11.21 3.25
C MET A 484 6.18 -11.37 1.89
N PRO A 485 4.94 -11.85 1.84
CA PRO A 485 4.20 -11.92 0.60
C PRO A 485 3.98 -10.53 0.00
N VAL A 486 4.16 -10.43 -1.31
CA VAL A 486 3.90 -9.23 -2.11
C VAL A 486 2.61 -9.46 -2.88
N ALA A 487 1.57 -8.71 -2.55
CA ALA A 487 0.34 -8.65 -3.32
C ALA A 487 0.52 -7.72 -4.52
N ILE A 488 0.27 -8.21 -5.72
CA ILE A 488 0.33 -7.43 -6.96
C ILE A 488 -1.11 -7.17 -7.42
N LYS A 489 -1.44 -5.90 -7.58
CA LYS A 489 -2.80 -5.42 -7.82
C LYS A 489 -3.23 -5.58 -9.30
N THR A 490 -3.13 -6.81 -9.79
CA THR A 490 -3.70 -7.23 -11.07
C THR A 490 -5.08 -7.84 -10.81
N THR A 491 -6.08 -7.00 -10.55
CA THR A 491 -7.42 -7.42 -10.09
C THR A 491 -8.15 -8.36 -11.05
N LEU A 492 -7.85 -8.31 -12.35
CA LEU A 492 -8.35 -9.28 -13.32
C LEU A 492 -7.80 -10.70 -13.08
N HIS A 493 -6.65 -10.83 -12.45
CA HIS A 493 -6.03 -12.08 -12.04
C HIS A 493 -5.07 -11.80 -10.89
N PRO A 494 -5.55 -11.82 -9.63
CA PRO A 494 -4.75 -11.46 -8.46
C PRO A 494 -3.48 -12.29 -8.33
N VAL A 495 -2.42 -11.69 -7.80
CA VAL A 495 -1.12 -12.35 -7.60
C VAL A 495 -0.62 -12.10 -6.18
N LEU A 496 -0.21 -13.16 -5.51
CA LEU A 496 0.50 -13.12 -4.24
C LEU A 496 1.80 -13.90 -4.38
N VAL A 497 2.94 -13.25 -4.13
CA VAL A 497 4.24 -13.87 -4.34
C VAL A 497 5.20 -13.57 -3.19
N VAL A 498 5.93 -14.57 -2.71
CA VAL A 498 7.19 -14.36 -1.99
C VAL A 498 8.30 -14.60 -2.99
N PRO A 499 8.97 -13.54 -3.48
CA PRO A 499 10.03 -13.70 -4.48
C PRO A 499 11.19 -14.51 -3.90
N ALA A 500 11.65 -15.53 -4.64
CA ALA A 500 12.87 -16.21 -4.29
C ALA A 500 14.09 -15.27 -4.46
N PRO A 501 15.16 -15.44 -3.67
CA PRO A 501 16.41 -14.71 -3.90
C PRO A 501 16.90 -14.91 -5.34
N ARG A 502 17.46 -13.86 -5.96
CA ARG A 502 17.86 -13.89 -7.39
C ARG A 502 18.89 -14.97 -7.74
N ASP A 503 19.79 -15.26 -6.80
CA ASP A 503 20.87 -16.25 -6.97
C ASP A 503 20.49 -17.61 -6.37
N CYS A 504 19.20 -17.85 -6.13
CA CYS A 504 18.71 -19.11 -5.56
C CYS A 504 18.55 -20.14 -6.66
N GLU A 505 19.37 -21.19 -6.61
CA GLU A 505 19.21 -22.38 -7.45
C GLU A 505 18.16 -23.30 -6.81
N GLY A 506 17.12 -23.64 -7.57
CA GLY A 506 16.04 -24.50 -7.10
C GLY A 506 15.06 -24.85 -8.24
N GLU A 507 14.12 -25.73 -7.94
CA GLU A 507 13.08 -26.13 -8.88
C GLU A 507 11.69 -25.72 -8.36
N TRP A 508 10.84 -25.24 -9.28
CA TRP A 508 9.45 -24.95 -8.95
C TRP A 508 8.65 -26.25 -8.83
N GLN A 509 8.08 -26.48 -7.65
CA GLN A 509 7.06 -27.51 -7.43
C GLN A 509 5.69 -26.87 -7.61
N ILE A 510 4.89 -27.45 -8.50
CA ILE A 510 3.58 -26.93 -8.88
C ILE A 510 2.50 -27.78 -8.22
N ASP A 511 1.75 -27.19 -7.29
CA ASP A 511 0.63 -27.84 -6.61
C ASP A 511 -0.68 -27.73 -7.44
N ALA A 512 -0.87 -26.60 -8.15
CA ALA A 512 -2.03 -26.38 -9.03
C ALA A 512 -1.66 -25.47 -10.20
N HIS A 513 -2.20 -25.78 -11.38
CA HIS A 513 -2.09 -24.94 -12.58
C HIS A 513 -3.31 -25.11 -13.47
N SER A 514 -4.01 -24.01 -13.71
CA SER A 514 -5.17 -23.91 -14.61
C SER A 514 -5.33 -22.46 -15.08
N GLU A 515 -6.27 -22.20 -15.98
CA GLU A 515 -6.63 -20.80 -16.34
C GLU A 515 -7.15 -20.00 -15.13
N ALA A 516 -7.77 -20.67 -14.14
CA ALA A 516 -8.31 -20.03 -12.94
C ALA A 516 -7.23 -19.63 -11.94
N GLY A 517 -6.02 -20.18 -12.02
CA GLY A 517 -4.91 -19.81 -11.16
C GLY A 517 -3.79 -20.82 -11.10
N PHE A 518 -2.72 -20.38 -10.44
CA PHE A 518 -1.48 -21.14 -10.23
C PHE A 518 -1.14 -21.14 -8.73
N ALA A 519 -0.66 -22.29 -8.24
CA ALA A 519 -0.03 -22.42 -6.93
C ALA A 519 1.25 -23.24 -7.07
N GLY A 520 2.37 -22.69 -6.61
CA GLY A 520 3.66 -23.37 -6.63
C GLY A 520 4.68 -22.66 -5.74
N TYR A 521 5.77 -23.39 -5.44
CA TYR A 521 6.85 -22.90 -4.57
C TYR A 521 8.21 -23.39 -5.08
N LEU A 522 9.24 -22.56 -4.87
CA LEU A 522 10.61 -22.87 -5.26
C LEU A 522 11.31 -23.63 -4.14
N VAL A 523 11.84 -24.82 -4.45
CA VAL A 523 12.56 -25.69 -3.51
C VAL A 523 14.02 -25.82 -3.96
N THR A 524 14.94 -25.58 -3.04
CA THR A 524 16.37 -25.82 -3.24
C THR A 524 16.72 -27.30 -3.08
N THR A 525 17.91 -27.71 -3.51
CA THR A 525 18.38 -29.09 -3.47
C THR A 525 18.45 -29.68 -2.06
N ASP A 526 18.53 -28.83 -1.02
CA ASP A 526 18.48 -29.23 0.40
C ASP A 526 17.04 -29.33 0.96
N GLY A 527 16.04 -29.16 0.11
CA GLY A 527 14.63 -29.24 0.48
C GLY A 527 14.04 -27.96 1.07
N THR A 528 14.80 -26.86 1.16
CA THR A 528 14.31 -25.59 1.71
C THR A 528 13.42 -24.86 0.71
N VAL A 529 12.25 -24.37 1.15
CA VAL A 529 11.39 -23.51 0.34
C VAL A 529 11.89 -22.07 0.42
N LYS A 530 12.21 -21.47 -0.72
CA LYS A 530 12.80 -20.13 -0.83
C LYS A 530 11.85 -19.06 -1.36
N GLY A 531 10.70 -19.45 -1.88
CA GLY A 531 9.68 -18.56 -2.38
C GLY A 531 8.46 -19.32 -2.85
N PHE A 532 7.36 -18.61 -3.06
CA PHE A 532 6.15 -19.18 -3.66
C PHE A 532 5.45 -18.17 -4.57
N ALA A 533 4.61 -18.66 -5.45
CA ALA A 533 3.72 -17.87 -6.28
C ALA A 533 2.31 -18.45 -6.23
N LEU A 534 1.34 -17.57 -6.00
CA LEU A 534 -0.08 -17.84 -6.03
C LEU A 534 -0.75 -16.86 -6.99
N THR A 535 -1.62 -17.33 -7.89
CA THR A 535 -2.36 -16.45 -8.78
C THR A 535 -3.84 -16.85 -8.88
N GLY A 536 -4.68 -15.90 -9.25
CA GLY A 536 -6.10 -16.12 -9.42
C GLY A 536 -6.76 -16.65 -8.15
N ASN A 537 -7.60 -17.67 -8.28
CA ASN A 537 -8.31 -18.29 -7.14
C ASN A 537 -7.42 -19.08 -6.17
N GLN A 538 -6.11 -19.20 -6.45
CA GLN A 538 -5.19 -19.90 -5.55
C GLN A 538 -4.57 -18.99 -4.48
N ILE A 539 -4.86 -17.69 -4.47
CA ILE A 539 -4.33 -16.75 -3.47
C ILE A 539 -4.75 -17.11 -2.03
N ASN A 540 -5.88 -17.79 -1.86
CA ASN A 540 -6.37 -18.32 -0.58
C ASN A 540 -5.46 -19.40 0.04
N LEU A 541 -4.50 -19.96 -0.72
CA LEU A 541 -3.51 -20.91 -0.20
C LEU A 541 -2.30 -20.24 0.50
N ARG A 542 -2.35 -18.92 0.71
CA ARG A 542 -1.28 -18.13 1.35
C ARG A 542 -0.73 -18.80 2.60
N ASP A 543 -1.58 -19.14 3.55
CA ASP A 543 -1.15 -19.67 4.85
C ASP A 543 -0.50 -21.05 4.75
N ALA A 544 -1.00 -21.89 3.86
CA ALA A 544 -0.38 -23.18 3.54
C ALA A 544 1.03 -22.99 2.94
N MET A 545 1.21 -22.00 2.07
CA MET A 545 2.52 -21.69 1.47
C MET A 545 3.47 -21.03 2.48
N MET A 546 2.97 -20.15 3.33
CA MET A 546 3.76 -19.57 4.43
C MET A 546 4.25 -20.63 5.41
N ALA A 547 3.42 -21.63 5.74
CA ALA A 547 3.83 -22.77 6.59
C ALA A 547 4.95 -23.60 5.94
N LYS A 548 4.91 -23.82 4.61
CA LYS A 548 5.99 -24.49 3.86
C LYS A 548 7.33 -23.73 3.91
N MET A 549 7.30 -22.39 4.01
CA MET A 549 8.53 -21.57 4.12
C MET A 549 9.14 -21.57 5.53
N GLN A 550 8.42 -22.03 6.53
CA GLN A 550 8.87 -22.11 7.92
C GLN A 550 9.39 -23.51 8.30
N SER A 551 9.09 -24.52 7.48
CA SER A 551 9.54 -25.90 7.64
C SER A 551 10.92 -26.14 7.05
#